data_41bce9910e3d13d4913d6efae0c63f72
#
_entry.id   41bce9910e3d13d4913d6efae0c63f72
#
_cell.length_a   1.000
_cell.length_b   1.000
_cell.length_c   1.000
_cell.angle_alpha   90.00
_cell.angle_beta   90.00
_cell.angle_gamma   90.00
#
_symmetry.space_group_name_H-M   'P 1'
#
loop_
_entity.id
_entity.type
_entity.pdbx_description
1 polymer ?
#
loop_
_entity_poly.entity_id
_entity_poly.type
_entity_poly.pdbx_seq_one_letter_code
_entity_poly.pdbx_strand_id
1 'polypeptide(L)'
;ALISLSNLSDDRMRVAKSGKWWESEPQRALANNSAAYTERPDMEIFLKEWQSLIESKSGERGIFNRVAAKKKAAESGRRNPDFDFGTNPCGEILLRSAGLCNLTEVVIRAGDTLKDLMEKVEVATIMGTFQSTLSKFRYVRSIWHKNQEEERLLGVSMTGIMDHEVLSKASSEAANWLTELRAHAVKVNAEWAAKLGINQSVAI
;
A
#
# COMPACT_ATOMS: atom_id res chain seq x y z
N ALA A 1 5.72 12.59 -2.03
CA ALA A 1 4.84 12.42 -0.89
C ALA A 1 5.58 11.71 0.25
N LEU A 2 5.28 12.07 1.46
CA LEU A 2 5.92 11.55 2.67
C LEU A 2 4.86 11.06 3.64
N ILE A 3 5.25 10.13 4.51
CA ILE A 3 4.46 9.78 5.69
C ILE A 3 5.31 9.93 6.94
N SER A 4 4.73 10.47 7.99
CA SER A 4 5.29 10.48 9.33
C SER A 4 4.58 9.43 10.17
N LEU A 5 5.34 8.48 10.71
CA LEU A 5 4.85 7.50 11.68
C LEU A 5 5.34 7.91 13.07
N SER A 6 4.42 8.25 13.95
CA SER A 6 4.71 8.75 15.29
C SER A 6 4.11 7.85 16.36
N ASN A 7 4.67 7.88 17.56
CA ASN A 7 4.13 7.15 18.70
C ASN A 7 2.80 7.76 19.17
N LEU A 8 1.97 6.94 19.81
CA LEU A 8 0.73 7.37 20.44
C LEU A 8 0.94 8.45 21.51
N SER A 9 2.10 8.44 22.18
CA SER A 9 2.47 9.42 23.20
C SER A 9 2.95 10.78 22.63
N ASP A 10 3.09 10.92 21.31
CA ASP A 10 3.53 12.17 20.71
C ASP A 10 2.33 13.12 20.50
N ASP A 11 2.05 13.92 21.49
CA ASP A 11 0.94 14.88 21.48
C ASP A 11 1.10 15.97 20.40
N ARG A 12 2.32 16.36 20.05
CA ARG A 12 2.56 17.34 18.98
C ARG A 12 2.18 16.78 17.62
N MET A 13 2.54 15.53 17.37
CA MET A 13 2.16 14.86 16.12
C MET A 13 0.67 14.55 16.07
N ARG A 14 0.03 14.30 17.22
CA ARG A 14 -1.42 14.09 17.28
C ARG A 14 -2.20 15.29 16.76
N VAL A 15 -1.78 16.50 17.07
CA VAL A 15 -2.47 17.74 16.70
C VAL A 15 -1.83 18.48 15.52
N ALA A 16 -0.82 17.89 14.89
CA ALA A 16 -0.02 18.56 13.86
C ALA A 16 -0.85 19.09 12.67
N LYS A 17 -1.95 18.42 12.34
CA LYS A 17 -2.88 18.82 11.29
C LYS A 17 -4.31 19.03 11.84
N SER A 18 -4.42 19.64 13.00
CA SER A 18 -5.70 20.04 13.58
C SER A 18 -6.06 21.48 13.20
N GLY A 19 -7.36 21.76 13.14
CA GLY A 19 -7.86 23.09 12.79
C GLY A 19 -7.48 23.50 11.37
N LYS A 20 -7.23 24.79 11.18
CA LYS A 20 -6.87 25.38 9.87
C LYS A 20 -5.36 25.30 9.60
N TRP A 21 -4.76 24.13 9.79
CA TRP A 21 -3.32 23.91 9.61
C TRP A 21 -2.80 24.33 8.23
N TRP A 22 -3.63 24.28 7.18
CA TRP A 22 -3.26 24.69 5.82
C TRP A 22 -3.01 26.19 5.69
N GLU A 23 -3.53 27.02 6.61
CA GLU A 23 -3.26 28.47 6.68
C GLU A 23 -1.98 28.74 7.48
N SER A 24 -1.78 28.05 8.62
CA SER A 24 -0.65 28.29 9.53
C SER A 24 0.61 27.51 9.17
N GLU A 25 0.47 26.29 8.64
CA GLU A 25 1.56 25.34 8.42
C GLU A 25 1.41 24.61 7.07
N PRO A 26 1.33 25.35 5.95
CA PRO A 26 0.98 24.80 4.64
C PRO A 26 1.96 23.73 4.14
N GLN A 27 3.24 23.75 4.59
CA GLN A 27 4.24 22.73 4.26
C GLN A 27 3.84 21.32 4.74
N ARG A 28 2.95 21.20 5.73
CA ARG A 28 2.45 19.90 6.22
C ARG A 28 1.56 19.18 5.21
N ALA A 29 1.09 19.88 4.17
CA ALA A 29 0.35 19.27 3.07
C ALA A 29 1.17 18.21 2.29
N LEU A 30 2.50 18.29 2.35
CA LEU A 30 3.40 17.36 1.65
C LEU A 30 3.54 15.99 2.33
N ALA A 31 3.04 15.83 3.55
CA ALA A 31 3.17 14.60 4.31
C ALA A 31 1.84 14.17 4.93
N ASN A 32 1.55 12.88 4.90
CA ASN A 32 0.52 12.29 5.75
C ASN A 32 1.11 11.97 7.12
N ASN A 33 0.27 11.95 8.14
CA ASN A 33 0.66 11.68 9.51
C ASN A 33 -0.17 10.50 10.06
N SER A 34 0.51 9.50 10.65
CA SER A 34 -0.14 8.33 11.22
C SER A 34 0.45 7.94 12.56
N ALA A 35 -0.40 7.47 13.45
CA ALA A 35 0.02 6.84 14.70
C ALA A 35 0.42 5.39 14.44
N ALA A 36 1.62 5.01 14.85
CA ALA A 36 2.13 3.66 14.71
C ALA A 36 1.88 2.84 15.99
N TYR A 37 1.01 1.85 15.88
CA TYR A 37 0.72 0.91 16.97
C TYR A 37 1.69 -0.26 16.91
N THR A 38 2.45 -0.48 17.97
CA THR A 38 3.37 -1.61 18.13
C THR A 38 2.75 -2.78 18.89
N GLU A 39 1.64 -2.52 19.56
CA GLU A 39 0.86 -3.48 20.34
C GLU A 39 -0.61 -3.07 20.33
N ARG A 40 -1.47 -3.88 20.90
CA ARG A 40 -2.86 -3.50 21.13
C ARG A 40 -2.91 -2.43 22.22
N PRO A 41 -3.36 -1.20 21.91
CA PRO A 41 -3.49 -0.15 22.92
C PRO A 41 -4.59 -0.50 23.94
N ASP A 42 -4.50 0.04 25.15
CA ASP A 42 -5.63 0.04 26.07
C ASP A 42 -6.77 0.92 25.52
N MET A 43 -7.95 0.75 26.09
CA MET A 43 -9.16 1.43 25.62
C MET A 43 -9.08 2.95 25.79
N GLU A 44 -8.47 3.44 26.87
CA GLU A 44 -8.35 4.86 27.17
C GLU A 44 -7.47 5.56 26.12
N ILE A 45 -6.30 5.00 25.83
CA ILE A 45 -5.37 5.52 24.83
C ILE A 45 -6.02 5.49 23.44
N PHE A 46 -6.71 4.41 23.11
CA PHE A 46 -7.40 4.29 21.83
C PHE A 46 -8.52 5.33 21.66
N LEU A 47 -9.36 5.51 22.68
CA LEU A 47 -10.44 6.49 22.65
C LEU A 47 -9.92 7.93 22.57
N LYS A 48 -8.82 8.24 23.26
CA LYS A 48 -8.17 9.55 23.16
C LYS A 48 -7.69 9.85 21.74
N GLU A 49 -7.11 8.87 21.07
CA GLU A 49 -6.67 8.99 19.68
C GLU A 49 -7.86 9.18 18.73
N TRP A 50 -8.92 8.39 18.93
CA TRP A 50 -10.14 8.47 18.15
C TRP A 50 -10.87 9.81 18.31
N GLN A 51 -10.95 10.31 19.53
CA GLN A 51 -11.50 11.64 19.80
C GLN A 51 -10.71 12.74 19.10
N SER A 52 -9.38 12.68 19.13
CA SER A 52 -8.52 13.62 18.42
C SER A 52 -8.77 13.63 16.92
N LEU A 53 -9.02 12.47 16.30
CA LEU A 53 -9.40 12.36 14.88
C LEU A 53 -10.72 13.08 14.60
N ILE A 54 -11.72 12.91 15.44
CA ILE A 54 -13.02 13.57 15.31
C ILE A 54 -12.88 15.09 15.44
N GLU A 55 -12.15 15.54 16.44
CA GLU A 55 -11.95 16.96 16.74
C GLU A 55 -11.12 17.67 15.67
N SER A 56 -10.14 16.99 15.08
CA SER A 56 -9.28 17.56 14.05
C SER A 56 -10.03 17.95 12.77
N LYS A 57 -11.13 17.26 12.46
CA LYS A 57 -11.94 17.42 11.22
C LYS A 57 -11.13 17.35 9.93
N SER A 58 -9.89 16.85 9.99
CA SER A 58 -8.97 16.78 8.86
C SER A 58 -8.75 15.36 8.36
N GLY A 59 -9.29 14.34 9.04
CA GLY A 59 -9.03 12.92 8.75
C GLY A 59 -7.63 12.44 9.16
N GLU A 60 -6.86 13.29 9.82
CA GLU A 60 -5.53 12.98 10.35
C GLU A 60 -5.57 12.98 11.91
N ARG A 61 -4.79 12.14 12.53
CA ARG A 61 -3.75 11.26 11.95
C ARG A 61 -4.33 9.86 11.68
N GLY A 62 -3.79 9.17 10.68
CA GLY A 62 -4.16 7.80 10.36
C GLY A 62 -3.67 6.79 11.42
N ILE A 63 -4.09 5.55 11.27
CA ILE A 63 -3.70 4.43 12.15
C ILE A 63 -2.89 3.43 11.35
N PHE A 64 -1.67 3.14 11.80
CA PHE A 64 -0.81 2.10 11.23
C PHE A 64 -0.47 1.06 12.31
N ASN A 65 -0.84 -0.19 12.09
CA ASN A 65 -0.58 -1.28 13.03
C ASN A 65 0.60 -2.13 12.56
N ARG A 66 1.75 -2.00 13.22
CA ARG A 66 2.98 -2.74 12.89
C ARG A 66 2.86 -4.24 13.10
N VAL A 67 2.08 -4.68 14.09
CA VAL A 67 1.85 -6.11 14.33
C VAL A 67 1.03 -6.71 13.19
N ALA A 68 -0.04 -6.03 12.79
CA ALA A 68 -0.86 -6.44 11.65
C ALA A 68 -0.04 -6.42 10.34
N ALA A 69 0.84 -5.43 10.16
CA ALA A 69 1.74 -5.35 9.01
C ALA A 69 2.66 -6.57 8.89
N LYS A 70 3.30 -6.99 9.99
CA LYS A 70 4.14 -8.21 10.03
C LYS A 70 3.32 -9.45 9.73
N LYS A 71 2.14 -9.58 10.34
CA LYS A 71 1.23 -10.71 10.06
C LYS A 71 0.84 -10.76 8.58
N LYS A 72 0.49 -9.61 8.00
CA LYS A 72 0.13 -9.51 6.58
C LYS A 72 1.30 -9.85 5.66
N ALA A 73 2.51 -9.40 5.98
CA ALA A 73 3.71 -9.76 5.22
C ALA A 73 3.98 -11.27 5.21
N ALA A 74 3.71 -11.95 6.31
CA ALA A 74 3.88 -13.41 6.42
C ALA A 74 2.87 -14.21 5.57
N GLU A 75 1.66 -13.70 5.35
CA GLU A 75 0.57 -14.43 4.66
C GLU A 75 0.95 -14.89 3.24
N SER A 76 1.76 -14.13 2.53
CA SER A 76 2.15 -14.48 1.16
C SER A 76 3.15 -15.64 1.10
N GLY A 77 3.84 -15.96 2.18
CA GLY A 77 4.95 -16.91 2.23
C GLY A 77 6.18 -16.50 1.40
N ARG A 78 6.13 -15.34 0.75
CA ARG A 78 7.20 -14.84 -0.13
C ARG A 78 7.99 -13.69 0.48
N ARG A 79 7.51 -13.08 1.55
CA ARG A 79 8.11 -11.89 2.18
C ARG A 79 8.57 -12.18 3.60
N ASN A 80 9.78 -11.74 3.94
CA ASN A 80 10.26 -11.81 5.33
C ASN A 80 9.42 -10.87 6.23
N PRO A 81 8.71 -11.39 7.26
CA PRO A 81 7.88 -10.59 8.14
C PRO A 81 8.68 -9.86 9.23
N ASP A 82 9.97 -10.14 9.41
CA ASP A 82 10.77 -9.60 10.51
C ASP A 82 11.27 -8.17 10.26
N PHE A 83 11.04 -7.64 9.07
CA PHE A 83 11.35 -6.25 8.80
C PHE A 83 10.49 -5.28 9.61
N ASP A 84 11.08 -4.14 9.97
CA ASP A 84 10.31 -2.99 10.41
C ASP A 84 9.59 -2.36 9.23
N PHE A 85 8.29 -2.56 9.20
CA PHE A 85 7.45 -2.00 8.15
C PHE A 85 6.94 -0.61 8.51
N GLY A 86 6.97 0.26 7.52
CA GLY A 86 6.14 1.43 7.41
C GLY A 86 5.18 1.26 6.24
N THR A 87 4.68 2.36 5.74
CA THR A 87 3.75 2.37 4.61
C THR A 87 4.02 3.57 3.70
N ASN A 88 3.47 3.55 2.48
CA ASN A 88 3.38 4.73 1.64
C ASN A 88 2.33 5.71 2.20
N PRO A 89 2.22 6.95 1.68
CA PRO A 89 1.33 7.98 2.23
C PRO A 89 -0.15 7.57 2.32
N CYS A 90 -0.64 6.76 1.38
CA CYS A 90 -2.04 6.32 1.36
C CYS A 90 -2.31 5.07 2.21
N GLY A 91 -1.27 4.37 2.65
CA GLY A 91 -1.38 3.26 3.60
C GLY A 91 -1.60 1.87 2.99
N GLU A 92 -1.71 1.76 1.67
CA GLU A 92 -2.02 0.49 0.99
C GLU A 92 -0.80 -0.43 0.80
N ILE A 93 0.42 0.12 0.90
CA ILE A 93 1.64 -0.65 0.61
C ILE A 93 2.51 -0.73 1.85
N LEU A 94 2.81 -1.94 2.30
CA LEU A 94 3.79 -2.17 3.35
C LEU A 94 5.20 -2.00 2.79
N LEU A 95 5.94 -1.04 3.29
CA LEU A 95 7.31 -0.74 2.88
C LEU A 95 8.29 -0.98 4.03
N ARG A 96 9.40 -1.65 3.77
CA ARG A 96 10.56 -1.59 4.63
C ARG A 96 11.35 -0.31 4.37
N SER A 97 12.27 0.04 5.25
CA SER A 97 13.14 1.20 5.06
C SER A 97 13.85 1.13 3.69
N ALA A 98 13.86 2.23 2.95
CA ALA A 98 14.36 2.29 1.57
C ALA A 98 13.66 1.27 0.62
N GLY A 99 12.36 1.03 0.83
CA GLY A 99 11.53 0.21 -0.05
C GLY A 99 10.91 1.05 -1.17
N LEU A 100 10.71 0.43 -2.32
CA LEU A 100 10.04 0.99 -3.49
C LEU A 100 8.92 0.07 -3.93
N CYS A 101 7.94 0.63 -4.60
CA CYS A 101 6.84 -0.09 -5.18
C CYS A 101 6.66 0.35 -6.64
N ASN A 102 6.37 -0.60 -7.51
CA ASN A 102 6.09 -0.38 -8.93
C ASN A 102 4.59 -0.41 -9.12
N LEU A 103 4.01 0.68 -9.62
CA LEU A 103 2.57 0.84 -9.72
C LEU A 103 2.12 0.80 -11.18
N THR A 104 1.04 0.05 -11.42
CA THR A 104 0.24 0.06 -12.64
C THR A 104 -1.22 0.19 -12.27
N GLU A 105 -2.05 0.59 -13.23
CA GLU A 105 -3.47 0.79 -12.97
C GLU A 105 -4.32 0.19 -14.09
N VAL A 106 -5.38 -0.50 -13.70
CA VAL A 106 -6.42 -1.07 -14.55
C VAL A 106 -7.66 -0.19 -14.47
N VAL A 107 -8.17 0.24 -15.60
CA VAL A 107 -9.44 0.97 -15.67
C VAL A 107 -10.58 -0.02 -15.88
N ILE A 108 -11.42 -0.16 -14.86
CA ILE A 108 -12.63 -0.98 -14.91
C ILE A 108 -13.75 -0.19 -15.59
N ARG A 109 -14.48 -0.84 -16.47
CA ARG A 109 -15.66 -0.30 -17.14
C ARG A 109 -16.91 -1.08 -16.74
N ALA A 110 -18.05 -0.44 -16.80
CA ALA A 110 -19.33 -1.03 -16.40
C ALA A 110 -19.65 -2.37 -17.11
N GLY A 111 -19.23 -2.51 -18.35
CA GLY A 111 -19.47 -3.71 -19.17
C GLY A 111 -18.36 -4.75 -19.16
N ASP A 112 -17.31 -4.58 -18.36
CA ASP A 112 -16.21 -5.55 -18.31
C ASP A 112 -16.70 -6.90 -17.74
N THR A 113 -16.36 -7.98 -18.39
CA THR A 113 -16.49 -9.33 -17.81
C THR A 113 -15.28 -9.67 -16.97
N LEU A 114 -15.38 -10.73 -16.16
CA LEU A 114 -14.21 -11.24 -15.43
C LEU A 114 -13.04 -11.55 -16.38
N LYS A 115 -13.33 -12.07 -17.58
CA LYS A 115 -12.32 -12.34 -18.60
C LYS A 115 -11.63 -11.05 -19.06
N ASP A 116 -12.38 -9.99 -19.35
CA ASP A 116 -11.81 -8.69 -19.75
C ASP A 116 -10.92 -8.12 -18.64
N LEU A 117 -11.33 -8.27 -17.39
CA LEU A 117 -10.52 -7.84 -16.25
C LEU A 117 -9.25 -8.68 -16.07
N MET A 118 -9.32 -9.99 -16.32
CA MET A 118 -8.15 -10.86 -16.33
C MET A 118 -7.12 -10.41 -17.38
N GLU A 119 -7.56 -10.12 -18.60
CA GLU A 119 -6.68 -9.63 -19.67
C GLU A 119 -6.04 -8.27 -19.31
N LYS A 120 -6.81 -7.35 -18.75
CA LYS A 120 -6.30 -6.06 -18.29
C LYS A 120 -5.28 -6.21 -17.16
N VAL A 121 -5.57 -7.04 -16.17
CA VAL A 121 -4.67 -7.33 -15.04
C VAL A 121 -3.40 -8.01 -15.53
N GLU A 122 -3.48 -8.90 -16.51
CA GLU A 122 -2.31 -9.53 -17.13
C GLU A 122 -1.37 -8.48 -17.72
N VAL A 123 -1.89 -7.60 -18.59
CA VAL A 123 -1.10 -6.54 -19.22
C VAL A 123 -0.48 -5.62 -18.16
N ALA A 124 -1.27 -5.17 -17.19
CA ALA A 124 -0.80 -4.30 -16.12
C ALA A 124 0.30 -4.98 -15.27
N THR A 125 0.15 -6.26 -14.98
CA THR A 125 1.15 -7.04 -14.23
C THR A 125 2.45 -7.20 -15.03
N ILE A 126 2.35 -7.47 -16.33
CA ILE A 126 3.52 -7.52 -17.23
C ILE A 126 4.25 -6.19 -17.22
N MET A 127 3.54 -5.08 -17.41
CA MET A 127 4.13 -3.73 -17.39
C MET A 127 4.82 -3.43 -16.06
N GLY A 128 4.18 -3.72 -14.93
CA GLY A 128 4.75 -3.54 -13.61
C GLY A 128 5.98 -4.42 -13.36
N THR A 129 5.97 -5.66 -13.87
CA THR A 129 7.13 -6.55 -13.80
C THR A 129 8.31 -6.00 -14.59
N PHE A 130 8.09 -5.46 -15.77
CA PHE A 130 9.12 -4.75 -16.54
C PHE A 130 9.59 -3.48 -15.81
N GLN A 131 8.68 -2.67 -15.27
CA GLN A 131 9.05 -1.49 -14.48
C GLN A 131 9.97 -1.86 -13.33
N SER A 132 9.76 -3.00 -12.67
CA SER A 132 10.57 -3.47 -11.56
C SER A 132 12.03 -3.77 -11.95
N THR A 133 12.35 -3.89 -13.25
CA THR A 133 13.73 -4.04 -13.72
C THR A 133 14.52 -2.75 -13.68
N LEU A 134 13.85 -1.60 -13.58
CA LEU A 134 14.47 -0.29 -13.49
C LEU A 134 14.99 -0.05 -12.07
N SER A 135 16.07 -0.74 -11.72
CA SER A 135 16.64 -0.73 -10.36
C SER A 135 17.90 0.14 -10.21
N LYS A 136 18.44 0.69 -11.30
CA LYS A 136 19.63 1.54 -11.27
C LYS A 136 19.27 2.97 -10.89
N PHE A 137 19.24 3.24 -9.59
CA PHE A 137 18.91 4.56 -9.07
C PHE A 137 20.17 5.42 -8.93
N ARG A 138 20.23 6.53 -9.67
CA ARG A 138 21.28 7.55 -9.50
C ARG A 138 20.93 8.43 -8.31
N TYR A 139 21.94 8.95 -7.62
CA TYR A 139 21.81 9.94 -6.54
C TYR A 139 21.14 9.46 -5.23
N VAL A 140 20.85 8.16 -5.08
CA VAL A 140 20.38 7.58 -3.83
C VAL A 140 21.32 6.49 -3.33
N ARG A 141 21.20 6.14 -2.05
CA ARG A 141 22.05 5.11 -1.43
C ARG A 141 21.80 3.74 -2.07
N SER A 142 22.82 2.92 -2.17
CA SER A 142 22.77 1.57 -2.78
C SER A 142 21.73 0.64 -2.16
N ILE A 143 21.33 0.88 -0.91
CA ILE A 143 20.29 0.10 -0.23
C ILE A 143 18.95 0.13 -0.98
N TRP A 144 18.62 1.24 -1.67
CA TRP A 144 17.42 1.32 -2.48
C TRP A 144 17.43 0.33 -3.66
N HIS A 145 18.57 0.23 -4.34
CA HIS A 145 18.78 -0.72 -5.41
C HIS A 145 18.63 -2.16 -4.90
N LYS A 146 19.37 -2.49 -3.82
CA LYS A 146 19.32 -3.82 -3.21
C LYS A 146 17.90 -4.22 -2.82
N ASN A 147 17.18 -3.33 -2.12
CA ASN A 147 15.82 -3.62 -1.66
C ASN A 147 14.83 -3.78 -2.81
N GLN A 148 14.99 -2.97 -3.87
CA GLN A 148 14.16 -3.09 -5.08
C GLN A 148 14.39 -4.45 -5.76
N GLU A 149 15.62 -4.90 -5.89
CA GLU A 149 15.94 -6.19 -6.52
C GLU A 149 15.49 -7.39 -5.69
N GLU A 150 15.53 -7.28 -4.37
CA GLU A 150 15.04 -8.33 -3.48
C GLU A 150 13.52 -8.46 -3.49
N GLU A 151 12.80 -7.35 -3.36
CA GLU A 151 11.35 -7.37 -3.12
C GLU A 151 10.52 -7.20 -4.39
N ARG A 152 10.93 -6.34 -5.31
CA ARG A 152 10.22 -6.03 -6.57
C ARG A 152 8.72 -5.84 -6.38
N LEU A 153 8.33 -5.08 -5.34
CA LEU A 153 6.92 -4.88 -5.00
C LEU A 153 6.13 -4.36 -6.19
N LEU A 154 4.98 -4.99 -6.43
CA LEU A 154 4.03 -4.60 -7.46
C LEU A 154 2.73 -4.12 -6.83
N GLY A 155 2.19 -3.01 -7.34
CA GLY A 155 0.82 -2.60 -7.12
C GLY A 155 0.09 -2.61 -8.45
N VAL A 156 -0.88 -3.51 -8.60
CA VAL A 156 -1.82 -3.53 -9.72
C VAL A 156 -3.11 -2.92 -9.22
N SER A 157 -3.21 -1.60 -9.35
CA SER A 157 -4.35 -0.82 -8.88
C SER A 157 -5.55 -0.96 -9.81
N MET A 158 -6.74 -0.65 -9.29
CA MET A 158 -7.98 -0.65 -10.06
C MET A 158 -8.75 0.64 -9.79
N THR A 159 -9.15 1.33 -10.86
CA THR A 159 -10.06 2.48 -10.82
C THR A 159 -11.36 2.19 -11.55
N GLY A 160 -12.43 2.92 -11.24
CA GLY A 160 -13.75 2.68 -11.85
C GLY A 160 -14.53 1.53 -11.20
N ILE A 161 -14.11 1.04 -10.04
CA ILE A 161 -14.77 -0.07 -9.31
C ILE A 161 -16.26 0.21 -9.09
N MET A 162 -16.61 1.46 -8.75
CA MET A 162 -17.97 1.85 -8.44
C MET A 162 -18.91 1.93 -9.66
N ASP A 163 -18.33 1.95 -10.87
CA ASP A 163 -19.12 1.92 -12.11
C ASP A 163 -19.51 0.49 -12.51
N HIS A 164 -18.88 -0.52 -11.90
CA HIS A 164 -19.06 -1.92 -12.27
C HIS A 164 -20.13 -2.60 -11.43
N GLU A 165 -21.06 -3.32 -12.09
CA GLU A 165 -22.22 -3.90 -11.41
C GLU A 165 -21.87 -4.91 -10.30
N VAL A 166 -20.87 -5.76 -10.52
CA VAL A 166 -20.44 -6.77 -9.54
C VAL A 166 -19.50 -6.16 -8.49
N LEU A 167 -18.45 -5.46 -8.92
CA LEU A 167 -17.38 -5.02 -8.02
C LEU A 167 -17.76 -3.87 -7.10
N SER A 168 -18.79 -3.08 -7.45
CA SER A 168 -19.32 -2.01 -6.59
C SER A 168 -20.07 -2.53 -5.37
N LYS A 169 -20.40 -3.82 -5.33
CA LYS A 169 -21.17 -4.45 -4.26
C LYS A 169 -20.28 -5.25 -3.32
N ALA A 170 -20.52 -5.16 -2.03
CA ALA A 170 -19.92 -6.03 -1.03
C ALA A 170 -20.58 -7.43 -1.08
N SER A 171 -20.26 -8.21 -2.10
CA SER A 171 -20.82 -9.53 -2.36
C SER A 171 -19.77 -10.63 -2.37
N SER A 172 -20.21 -11.88 -2.19
CA SER A 172 -19.33 -13.05 -2.34
C SER A 172 -18.78 -13.18 -3.77
N GLU A 173 -19.55 -12.78 -4.77
CA GLU A 173 -19.13 -12.78 -6.16
C GLU A 173 -17.99 -11.79 -6.39
N ALA A 174 -18.10 -10.56 -5.91
CA ALA A 174 -17.04 -9.57 -5.98
C ALA A 174 -15.76 -10.05 -5.27
N ALA A 175 -15.91 -10.67 -4.09
CA ALA A 175 -14.77 -11.23 -3.36
C ALA A 175 -14.08 -12.37 -4.13
N ASN A 176 -14.86 -13.22 -4.81
CA ASN A 176 -14.33 -14.28 -5.66
C ASN A 176 -13.55 -13.70 -6.85
N TRP A 177 -14.15 -12.74 -7.57
CA TRP A 177 -13.49 -12.07 -8.70
C TRP A 177 -12.15 -11.43 -8.27
N LEU A 178 -12.13 -10.70 -7.17
CA LEU A 178 -10.90 -10.09 -6.65
C LEU A 178 -9.84 -11.13 -6.27
N THR A 179 -10.28 -12.27 -5.73
CA THR A 179 -9.38 -13.39 -5.39
C THR A 179 -8.76 -14.00 -6.64
N GLU A 180 -9.56 -14.23 -7.68
CA GLU A 180 -9.09 -14.76 -8.95
C GLU A 180 -8.16 -13.79 -9.68
N LEU A 181 -8.51 -12.50 -9.74
CA LEU A 181 -7.65 -11.46 -10.33
C LEU A 181 -6.30 -11.37 -9.63
N ARG A 182 -6.29 -11.43 -8.29
CA ARG A 182 -5.04 -11.45 -7.53
C ARG A 182 -4.22 -12.71 -7.80
N ALA A 183 -4.83 -13.88 -7.82
CA ALA A 183 -4.13 -15.12 -8.13
C ALA A 183 -3.53 -15.11 -9.54
N HIS A 184 -4.26 -14.53 -10.50
CA HIS A 184 -3.79 -14.34 -11.86
C HIS A 184 -2.58 -13.41 -11.92
N ALA A 185 -2.64 -12.25 -11.27
CA ALA A 185 -1.51 -11.32 -11.21
C ALA A 185 -0.25 -11.98 -10.62
N VAL A 186 -0.38 -12.74 -9.54
CA VAL A 186 0.74 -13.47 -8.92
C VAL A 186 1.35 -14.48 -9.92
N LYS A 187 0.51 -15.22 -10.63
CA LYS A 187 0.95 -16.19 -11.64
C LYS A 187 1.68 -15.52 -12.79
N VAL A 188 1.10 -14.48 -13.38
CA VAL A 188 1.70 -13.71 -14.49
C VAL A 188 3.05 -13.10 -14.07
N ASN A 189 3.14 -12.53 -12.87
CA ASN A 189 4.40 -11.99 -12.39
C ASN A 189 5.47 -13.08 -12.24
N ALA A 190 5.12 -14.26 -11.72
CA ALA A 190 6.07 -15.37 -11.58
C ALA A 190 6.60 -15.83 -12.95
N GLU A 191 5.72 -15.98 -13.95
CA GLU A 191 6.09 -16.38 -15.30
C GLU A 191 7.02 -15.37 -15.99
N TRP A 192 6.68 -14.08 -15.89
CA TRP A 192 7.49 -13.02 -16.50
C TRP A 192 8.79 -12.75 -15.75
N ALA A 193 8.80 -12.87 -14.43
CA ALA A 193 10.02 -12.78 -13.64
C ALA A 193 11.01 -13.88 -14.06
N ALA A 194 10.52 -15.12 -14.25
CA ALA A 194 11.35 -16.22 -14.74
C ALA A 194 11.90 -15.94 -16.15
N LYS A 195 11.07 -15.45 -17.08
CA LYS A 195 11.51 -15.08 -18.44
C LYS A 195 12.57 -13.99 -18.44
N LEU A 196 12.48 -13.03 -17.51
CA LEU A 196 13.42 -11.92 -17.37
C LEU A 196 14.66 -12.25 -16.53
N GLY A 197 14.71 -13.43 -15.89
CA GLY A 197 15.81 -13.83 -14.99
C GLY A 197 15.90 -12.96 -13.73
N ILE A 198 14.76 -12.52 -13.20
CA ILE A 198 14.68 -11.67 -12.00
C ILE A 198 13.87 -12.33 -10.89
N ASN A 199 13.97 -11.80 -9.67
CA ASN A 199 13.10 -12.24 -8.58
C ASN A 199 11.64 -11.88 -8.88
N GLN A 200 10.72 -12.77 -8.55
CA GLN A 200 9.30 -12.42 -8.54
C GLN A 200 8.99 -11.44 -7.40
N SER A 201 7.92 -10.68 -7.55
CA SER A 201 7.45 -9.79 -6.50
C SER A 201 7.09 -10.57 -5.22
N VAL A 202 7.52 -10.07 -4.09
CA VAL A 202 7.17 -10.68 -2.78
C VAL A 202 5.75 -10.30 -2.32
N ALA A 203 5.16 -9.27 -2.93
CA ALA A 203 3.78 -8.85 -2.66
C ALA A 203 3.17 -8.18 -3.91
N ILE A 204 1.94 -8.57 -4.23
CA ILE A 204 1.08 -8.01 -5.27
C ILE A 204 -0.30 -7.81 -4.66
#